data_d38f25fc35e3f1957d03b7225183d7fb
#
_entry.id   d38f25fc35e3f1957d03b7225183d7fb
#
_cell.length_a   1.000
_cell.length_b   1.000
_cell.length_c   1.000
_cell.angle_alpha   90.00
_cell.angle_beta   90.00
_cell.angle_gamma   90.00
#
_symmetry.space_group_name_H-M   'P 1'
#
loop_
_entity.id
_entity.type
_entity.pdbx_description
1 polymer ?
#
loop_
_entity_poly.entity_id
_entity_poly.type
_entity_poly.pdbx_seq_one_letter_code
_entity_poly.pdbx_strand_id
1 'polypeptide(L)'
;MRKLCIWILVLLMLAVTVNAETSFVQDDSKLLSQEQNAALNAQMLTYQTEFGVSIGLVTTDHLDGKTIETYADDYYQQSGYSNDCAILVICENEGQWYIYTHGLCATQVADADAAQIGAAMLDDLQTGAYYEAAQTFVQQVAEPVCQAVGELEAEDQELQNSRNRKVVFGLVGGLIVGVAVAVMLGAAAKRRRVIPAEKTEIPNRDI
;
A
#
# COMPACT_ATOMS: atom_id res chain seq x y z
N MET A 1 -5.57 36.36 37.76
CA MET A 1 -6.47 36.39 36.57
C MET A 1 -5.70 36.50 35.23
N ARG A 2 -4.74 37.44 35.08
CA ARG A 2 -3.97 37.57 33.79
C ARG A 2 -3.16 36.29 33.38
N LYS A 3 -2.60 35.56 34.36
CA LYS A 3 -1.85 34.32 34.07
C LYS A 3 -2.75 33.16 33.64
N LEU A 4 -3.98 33.09 34.21
CA LEU A 4 -4.97 32.07 33.85
C LEU A 4 -5.49 32.26 32.42
N CYS A 5 -5.71 33.50 31.98
CA CYS A 5 -6.13 33.81 30.62
C CYS A 5 -5.06 33.44 29.57
N ILE A 6 -3.78 33.60 29.88
CA ILE A 6 -2.67 33.24 29.00
C ILE A 6 -2.63 31.71 28.84
N TRP A 7 -2.83 30.93 29.88
CA TRP A 7 -2.88 29.47 29.81
C TRP A 7 -4.06 28.94 29.01
N ILE A 8 -5.23 29.59 29.12
CA ILE A 8 -6.43 29.24 28.35
C ILE A 8 -6.21 29.58 26.87
N LEU A 9 -5.55 30.71 26.57
CA LEU A 9 -5.23 31.11 25.20
C LEU A 9 -4.20 30.18 24.54
N VAL A 10 -3.21 29.70 25.29
CA VAL A 10 -2.24 28.72 24.84
C VAL A 10 -2.91 27.36 24.63
N LEU A 11 -3.84 26.95 25.50
CA LEU A 11 -4.58 25.70 25.35
C LEU A 11 -5.53 25.73 24.13
N LEU A 12 -6.10 26.90 23.82
CA LEU A 12 -6.95 27.09 22.64
C LEU A 12 -6.14 27.08 21.32
N MET A 13 -4.88 27.50 21.36
CA MET A 13 -3.98 27.46 20.21
C MET A 13 -3.47 26.05 19.88
N LEU A 14 -3.52 25.09 20.82
CA LEU A 14 -3.10 23.70 20.58
C LEU A 14 -4.19 22.83 19.95
N ALA A 15 -5.41 23.35 19.76
CA ALA A 15 -6.55 22.57 19.26
C ALA A 15 -6.74 22.64 17.74
N VAL A 16 -5.87 23.33 16.99
CA VAL A 16 -5.94 23.36 15.52
C VAL A 16 -4.75 22.59 14.94
N THR A 17 -4.71 21.30 15.19
CA THR A 17 -4.08 20.41 14.21
C THR A 17 -5.09 20.26 13.09
N VAL A 18 -5.01 21.12 12.09
CA VAL A 18 -5.58 20.83 10.78
C VAL A 18 -4.77 19.65 10.25
N ASN A 19 -5.27 18.45 10.51
CA ASN A 19 -4.86 17.33 9.67
C ASN A 19 -5.32 17.72 8.27
N ALA A 20 -4.39 17.93 7.35
CA ALA A 20 -4.71 17.89 5.95
C ALA A 20 -5.20 16.45 5.70
N GLU A 21 -6.51 16.24 5.74
CA GLU A 21 -7.10 14.98 5.33
C GLU A 21 -6.72 14.80 3.86
N THR A 22 -6.01 13.73 3.55
CA THR A 22 -5.74 13.36 2.18
C THR A 22 -7.09 13.16 1.51
N SER A 23 -7.45 14.07 0.59
CA SER A 23 -8.67 13.93 -0.18
C SER A 23 -8.40 12.93 -1.31
N PHE A 24 -9.21 11.89 -1.39
CA PHE A 24 -9.16 10.90 -2.47
C PHE A 24 -10.05 11.30 -3.64
N VAL A 25 -10.89 12.31 -3.47
CA VAL A 25 -11.74 12.88 -4.52
C VAL A 25 -11.36 14.34 -4.73
N GLN A 26 -10.83 14.65 -5.91
CA GLN A 26 -10.61 16.00 -6.39
C GLN A 26 -11.57 16.26 -7.54
N ASP A 27 -12.64 17.01 -7.27
CA ASP A 27 -13.71 17.30 -8.22
C ASP A 27 -13.66 18.77 -8.66
N ASP A 28 -12.67 19.11 -9.48
CA ASP A 28 -12.47 20.49 -9.95
C ASP A 28 -13.52 20.91 -10.97
N SER A 29 -14.02 19.96 -11.78
CA SER A 29 -15.10 20.18 -12.75
C SER A 29 -16.50 20.23 -12.11
N LYS A 30 -16.61 19.94 -10.81
CA LYS A 30 -17.88 19.95 -10.06
C LYS A 30 -18.94 19.01 -10.65
N LEU A 31 -18.52 17.82 -11.04
CA LEU A 31 -19.36 16.79 -11.63
C LEU A 31 -20.16 16.02 -10.56
N LEU A 32 -19.77 16.13 -9.29
CA LEU A 32 -20.40 15.45 -8.17
C LEU A 32 -21.15 16.44 -7.26
N SER A 33 -22.22 15.96 -6.64
CA SER A 33 -22.80 16.69 -5.50
C SER A 33 -21.87 16.60 -4.28
N GLN A 34 -22.05 17.49 -3.32
CA GLN A 34 -21.28 17.49 -2.09
C GLN A 34 -21.44 16.16 -1.32
N GLU A 35 -22.64 15.58 -1.32
CA GLU A 35 -22.93 14.30 -0.68
C GLU A 35 -22.22 13.14 -1.40
N GLN A 36 -22.23 13.13 -2.73
CA GLN A 36 -21.55 12.13 -3.56
C GLN A 36 -20.04 12.18 -3.36
N ASN A 37 -19.45 13.39 -3.38
CA ASN A 37 -18.03 13.61 -3.11
C ASN A 37 -17.63 13.08 -1.72
N ALA A 38 -18.41 13.46 -0.68
CA ALA A 38 -18.16 13.00 0.69
C ALA A 38 -18.29 11.48 0.83
N ALA A 39 -19.28 10.86 0.18
CA ALA A 39 -19.50 9.42 0.22
C ALA A 39 -18.32 8.65 -0.43
N LEU A 40 -17.90 9.07 -1.64
CA LEU A 40 -16.75 8.47 -2.32
C LEU A 40 -15.46 8.63 -1.52
N ASN A 41 -15.21 9.84 -1.01
CA ASN A 41 -14.00 10.09 -0.21
C ASN A 41 -13.95 9.24 1.07
N ALA A 42 -15.08 9.05 1.75
CA ALA A 42 -15.16 8.19 2.92
C ALA A 42 -14.92 6.70 2.58
N GLN A 43 -15.45 6.24 1.45
CA GLN A 43 -15.23 4.88 0.95
C GLN A 43 -13.74 4.65 0.60
N MET A 44 -13.13 5.58 -0.15
CA MET A 44 -11.73 5.52 -0.55
C MET A 44 -10.78 5.60 0.66
N LEU A 45 -11.13 6.42 1.67
CA LEU A 45 -10.39 6.47 2.93
C LEU A 45 -10.39 5.13 3.67
N THR A 46 -11.49 4.37 3.59
CA THR A 46 -11.55 3.03 4.19
C THR A 46 -10.52 2.09 3.55
N TYR A 47 -10.40 2.06 2.22
CA TYR A 47 -9.39 1.25 1.55
C TYR A 47 -7.96 1.65 1.92
N GLN A 48 -7.70 2.95 2.06
CA GLN A 48 -6.39 3.41 2.51
C GLN A 48 -6.08 3.00 3.95
N THR A 49 -7.06 3.08 4.85
CA THR A 49 -6.83 2.79 6.28
C THR A 49 -6.76 1.30 6.58
N GLU A 50 -7.54 0.48 5.88
CA GLU A 50 -7.62 -0.96 6.12
C GLU A 50 -6.60 -1.77 5.33
N PHE A 51 -6.30 -1.34 4.10
CA PHE A 51 -5.45 -2.11 3.17
C PHE A 51 -4.20 -1.36 2.70
N GLY A 52 -4.03 -0.09 3.08
CA GLY A 52 -2.90 0.73 2.64
C GLY A 52 -2.96 1.12 1.15
N VAL A 53 -4.07 0.87 0.46
CA VAL A 53 -4.27 1.11 -0.97
C VAL A 53 -4.98 2.44 -1.18
N SER A 54 -4.39 3.32 -1.98
CA SER A 54 -5.01 4.59 -2.36
C SER A 54 -5.85 4.42 -3.63
N ILE A 55 -7.16 4.60 -3.51
CA ILE A 55 -8.08 4.70 -4.64
C ILE A 55 -8.47 6.18 -4.77
N GLY A 56 -8.43 6.74 -5.98
CA GLY A 56 -8.70 8.17 -6.18
C GLY A 56 -9.58 8.47 -7.39
N LEU A 57 -10.28 9.60 -7.32
CA LEU A 57 -11.02 10.21 -8.43
C LEU A 57 -10.55 11.64 -8.62
N VAL A 58 -10.23 11.98 -9.86
CA VAL A 58 -9.88 13.35 -10.27
C VAL A 58 -10.78 13.75 -11.43
N THR A 59 -11.49 14.85 -11.29
CA THR A 59 -12.19 15.49 -12.40
C THR A 59 -11.53 16.82 -12.72
N THR A 60 -11.34 17.13 -13.99
CA THR A 60 -10.74 18.38 -14.44
C THR A 60 -11.38 18.87 -15.75
N ASP A 61 -11.44 20.17 -15.92
CA ASP A 61 -11.91 20.78 -17.17
C ASP A 61 -10.80 20.85 -18.23
N HIS A 62 -9.54 20.84 -17.82
CA HIS A 62 -8.40 21.05 -18.73
C HIS A 62 -7.20 20.19 -18.33
N LEU A 63 -6.52 19.66 -19.34
CA LEU A 63 -5.27 18.90 -19.18
C LEU A 63 -4.01 19.78 -19.29
N ASP A 64 -4.17 21.11 -19.40
CA ASP A 64 -3.06 22.09 -19.49
C ASP A 64 -2.04 21.77 -20.60
N GLY A 65 -2.54 21.24 -21.72
CA GLY A 65 -1.73 20.87 -22.88
C GLY A 65 -0.95 19.56 -22.72
N LYS A 66 -1.22 18.78 -21.67
CA LYS A 66 -0.67 17.45 -21.45
C LYS A 66 -1.59 16.38 -22.05
N THR A 67 -1.07 15.17 -22.21
CA THR A 67 -1.95 14.01 -22.40
C THR A 67 -2.57 13.62 -21.07
N ILE A 68 -3.71 12.92 -21.08
CA ILE A 68 -4.39 12.51 -19.84
C ILE A 68 -3.54 11.56 -18.99
N GLU A 69 -2.70 10.73 -19.65
CA GLU A 69 -1.75 9.84 -18.95
C GLU A 69 -0.69 10.66 -18.21
N THR A 70 -0.12 11.68 -18.88
CA THR A 70 0.88 12.56 -18.25
C THR A 70 0.26 13.36 -17.11
N TYR A 71 -0.97 13.81 -17.28
CA TYR A 71 -1.70 14.52 -16.22
C TYR A 71 -1.91 13.62 -15.00
N ALA A 72 -2.32 12.37 -15.22
CA ALA A 72 -2.54 11.38 -14.16
C ALA A 72 -1.25 11.04 -13.40
N ASP A 73 -0.13 10.86 -14.13
CA ASP A 73 1.19 10.61 -13.51
C ASP A 73 1.66 11.82 -12.66
N ASP A 74 1.58 13.03 -13.20
CA ASP A 74 1.92 14.25 -12.48
C ASP A 74 1.05 14.43 -11.22
N TYR A 75 -0.24 14.10 -11.31
CA TYR A 75 -1.15 14.13 -10.18
C TYR A 75 -0.72 13.12 -9.09
N TYR A 76 -0.44 11.88 -9.49
CA TYR A 76 0.07 10.87 -8.56
C TYR A 76 1.31 11.35 -7.81
N GLN A 77 2.29 11.92 -8.52
CA GLN A 77 3.53 12.44 -7.93
C GLN A 77 3.31 13.51 -6.85
N GLN A 78 2.19 14.22 -6.90
CA GLN A 78 1.86 15.34 -6.02
C GLN A 78 0.81 14.98 -4.96
N SER A 79 0.04 13.93 -5.15
CA SER A 79 -1.11 13.57 -4.30
C SER A 79 -0.74 13.06 -2.91
N GLY A 80 0.48 12.52 -2.75
CA GLY A 80 0.88 11.83 -1.52
C GLY A 80 0.19 10.46 -1.34
N TYR A 81 -0.34 9.87 -2.40
CA TYR A 81 -0.93 8.54 -2.39
C TYR A 81 0.12 7.47 -2.08
N SER A 82 -0.34 6.32 -1.59
CA SER A 82 0.52 5.16 -1.35
C SER A 82 1.13 4.65 -2.67
N ASN A 83 2.18 3.81 -2.54
CA ASN A 83 2.77 3.15 -3.70
C ASN A 83 1.75 2.27 -4.44
N ASP A 84 0.81 1.68 -3.71
CA ASP A 84 -0.24 0.85 -4.27
C ASP A 84 -1.48 1.71 -4.47
N CYS A 85 -1.66 2.22 -5.69
CA CYS A 85 -2.75 3.14 -5.99
C CYS A 85 -3.39 2.92 -7.35
N ALA A 86 -4.67 3.34 -7.46
CA ALA A 86 -5.39 3.49 -8.70
C ALA A 86 -6.18 4.82 -8.70
N ILE A 87 -6.13 5.54 -9.81
CA ILE A 87 -6.76 6.86 -9.95
C ILE A 87 -7.57 6.88 -11.24
N LEU A 88 -8.86 7.19 -11.13
CA LEU A 88 -9.68 7.52 -12.28
C LEU A 88 -9.59 9.03 -12.54
N VAL A 89 -9.07 9.40 -13.70
CA VAL A 89 -9.03 10.79 -14.17
C VAL A 89 -10.10 10.99 -15.23
N ILE A 90 -10.93 12.02 -15.09
CA ILE A 90 -11.96 12.40 -16.06
C ILE A 90 -11.73 13.86 -16.47
N CYS A 91 -11.53 14.11 -17.76
CA CYS A 91 -11.51 15.44 -18.35
C CYS A 91 -12.79 15.64 -19.15
N GLU A 92 -13.77 16.35 -18.56
CA GLU A 92 -15.10 16.49 -19.16
C GLU A 92 -15.06 17.24 -20.50
N ASN A 93 -14.40 18.40 -20.55
CA ASN A 93 -14.36 19.24 -21.73
C ASN A 93 -13.71 18.58 -22.96
N GLU A 94 -12.79 17.63 -22.71
CA GLU A 94 -12.12 16.89 -23.77
C GLU A 94 -12.78 15.53 -24.04
N GLY A 95 -13.75 15.12 -23.22
CA GLY A 95 -14.44 13.84 -23.30
C GLY A 95 -13.46 12.65 -23.11
N GLN A 96 -12.42 12.86 -22.33
CA GLN A 96 -11.38 11.85 -22.07
C GLN A 96 -11.46 11.35 -20.63
N TRP A 97 -11.10 10.09 -20.45
CA TRP A 97 -10.90 9.49 -19.14
C TRP A 97 -9.72 8.52 -19.19
N TYR A 98 -9.10 8.29 -18.03
CA TYR A 98 -7.95 7.40 -17.90
C TYR A 98 -7.89 6.77 -16.52
N ILE A 99 -7.54 5.49 -16.45
CA ILE A 99 -7.26 4.78 -15.21
C ILE A 99 -5.75 4.68 -15.05
N TYR A 100 -5.20 5.43 -14.12
CA TYR A 100 -3.81 5.31 -13.69
C TYR A 100 -3.69 4.25 -12.61
N THR A 101 -2.70 3.38 -12.69
CA THR A 101 -2.39 2.36 -11.68
C THR A 101 -0.90 2.33 -11.37
N HIS A 102 -0.57 2.09 -10.10
CA HIS A 102 0.81 1.94 -9.65
C HIS A 102 0.92 0.84 -8.59
N GLY A 103 2.12 0.24 -8.44
CA GLY A 103 2.39 -0.79 -7.45
C GLY A 103 1.54 -2.04 -7.63
N LEU A 104 0.95 -2.53 -6.54
CA LEU A 104 0.09 -3.72 -6.57
C LEU A 104 -1.13 -3.53 -7.47
N CYS A 105 -1.73 -2.32 -7.51
CA CYS A 105 -2.85 -2.04 -8.39
C CYS A 105 -2.50 -2.26 -9.86
N ALA A 106 -1.29 -1.91 -10.29
CA ALA A 106 -0.85 -2.16 -11.67
C ALA A 106 -0.68 -3.65 -12.01
N THR A 107 -0.42 -4.50 -11.00
CA THR A 107 -0.31 -5.95 -11.21
C THR A 107 -1.66 -6.66 -11.14
N GLN A 108 -2.60 -6.15 -10.35
CA GLN A 108 -3.93 -6.73 -10.19
C GLN A 108 -4.92 -6.22 -11.24
N VAL A 109 -4.72 -5.00 -11.73
CA VAL A 109 -5.52 -4.40 -12.81
C VAL A 109 -4.67 -4.38 -14.07
N ALA A 110 -4.58 -5.53 -14.74
CA ALA A 110 -3.87 -5.63 -16.01
C ALA A 110 -4.59 -4.80 -17.10
N ASP A 111 -3.90 -4.50 -18.21
CA ASP A 111 -4.46 -3.68 -19.31
C ASP A 111 -5.80 -4.22 -19.85
N ALA A 112 -6.00 -5.54 -19.87
CA ALA A 112 -7.26 -6.16 -20.29
C ALA A 112 -8.40 -5.88 -19.29
N ASP A 113 -8.08 -5.87 -18.00
CA ASP A 113 -9.05 -5.57 -16.93
C ASP A 113 -9.37 -4.08 -16.91
N ALA A 114 -8.40 -3.20 -17.12
CA ALA A 114 -8.62 -1.77 -17.26
C ALA A 114 -9.55 -1.44 -18.44
N ALA A 115 -9.41 -2.13 -19.56
CA ALA A 115 -10.32 -2.01 -20.70
C ALA A 115 -11.73 -2.50 -20.38
N GLN A 116 -11.87 -3.58 -19.59
CA GLN A 116 -13.17 -4.10 -19.16
C GLN A 116 -13.84 -3.17 -18.14
N ILE A 117 -13.08 -2.63 -17.19
CA ILE A 117 -13.55 -1.61 -16.22
C ILE A 117 -14.04 -0.39 -17.00
N GLY A 118 -13.25 0.09 -17.96
CA GLY A 118 -13.63 1.20 -18.83
C GLY A 118 -14.94 0.95 -19.61
N ALA A 119 -15.09 -0.25 -20.17
CA ALA A 119 -16.32 -0.63 -20.85
C ALA A 119 -17.53 -0.67 -19.91
N ALA A 120 -17.36 -1.07 -18.67
CA ALA A 120 -18.43 -1.09 -17.67
C ALA A 120 -18.86 0.32 -17.24
N MET A 121 -17.94 1.30 -17.27
CA MET A 121 -18.22 2.71 -16.93
C MET A 121 -18.70 3.54 -18.13
N LEU A 122 -18.56 3.02 -19.35
CA LEU A 122 -18.69 3.83 -20.57
C LEU A 122 -20.07 4.48 -20.71
N ASP A 123 -21.13 3.74 -20.42
CA ASP A 123 -22.52 4.25 -20.52
C ASP A 123 -22.77 5.37 -19.50
N ASP A 124 -22.29 5.18 -18.28
CA ASP A 124 -22.38 6.17 -17.20
C ASP A 124 -21.60 7.45 -17.53
N LEU A 125 -20.37 7.30 -18.05
CA LEU A 125 -19.56 8.44 -18.49
C LEU A 125 -20.20 9.21 -19.65
N GLN A 126 -20.81 8.51 -20.63
CA GLN A 126 -21.47 9.12 -21.77
C GLN A 126 -22.78 9.83 -21.40
N THR A 127 -23.46 9.36 -20.38
CA THR A 127 -24.72 9.95 -19.90
C THR A 127 -24.52 11.02 -18.82
N GLY A 128 -23.28 11.26 -18.38
CA GLY A 128 -22.94 12.19 -17.31
C GLY A 128 -23.23 11.67 -15.90
N ALA A 129 -23.42 10.37 -15.75
CA ALA A 129 -23.59 9.68 -14.47
C ALA A 129 -22.22 9.41 -13.81
N TYR A 130 -21.46 10.49 -13.55
CA TYR A 130 -20.07 10.39 -13.10
C TYR A 130 -19.90 9.74 -11.72
N TYR A 131 -20.88 9.85 -10.86
CA TYR A 131 -20.88 9.19 -9.55
C TYR A 131 -20.97 7.67 -9.70
N GLU A 132 -21.87 7.20 -10.56
CA GLU A 132 -22.07 5.78 -10.87
C GLU A 132 -20.83 5.21 -11.55
N ALA A 133 -20.24 5.94 -12.50
CA ALA A 133 -18.96 5.55 -13.12
C ALA A 133 -17.84 5.43 -12.08
N ALA A 134 -17.73 6.41 -11.17
CA ALA A 134 -16.73 6.34 -10.09
C ALA A 134 -16.99 5.18 -9.13
N GLN A 135 -18.23 4.89 -8.80
CA GLN A 135 -18.57 3.72 -7.98
C GLN A 135 -18.21 2.41 -8.65
N THR A 136 -18.50 2.27 -9.94
CA THR A 136 -18.11 1.09 -10.75
C THR A 136 -16.60 0.92 -10.75
N PHE A 137 -15.85 2.01 -10.98
CA PHE A 137 -14.38 2.00 -10.88
C PHE A 137 -13.89 1.53 -9.52
N VAL A 138 -14.38 2.14 -8.44
CA VAL A 138 -13.96 1.78 -7.08
C VAL A 138 -14.24 0.31 -6.78
N GLN A 139 -15.41 -0.20 -7.12
CA GLN A 139 -15.77 -1.59 -6.87
C GLN A 139 -14.90 -2.57 -7.67
N GLN A 140 -14.67 -2.31 -8.95
CA GLN A 140 -13.94 -3.22 -9.82
C GLN A 140 -12.42 -3.18 -9.59
N VAL A 141 -11.89 -2.09 -9.05
CA VAL A 141 -10.45 -1.97 -8.73
C VAL A 141 -10.19 -2.38 -7.28
N ALA A 142 -10.96 -1.86 -6.34
CA ALA A 142 -10.69 -2.06 -4.92
C ALA A 142 -10.82 -3.53 -4.49
N GLU A 143 -11.86 -4.21 -4.94
CA GLU A 143 -12.16 -5.59 -4.47
C GLU A 143 -11.03 -6.57 -4.80
N PRO A 144 -10.54 -6.71 -6.05
CA PRO A 144 -9.44 -7.63 -6.36
C PRO A 144 -8.11 -7.23 -5.70
N VAL A 145 -7.84 -5.94 -5.59
CA VAL A 145 -6.60 -5.46 -4.94
C VAL A 145 -6.63 -5.73 -3.43
N CYS A 146 -7.76 -5.48 -2.76
CA CYS A 146 -7.90 -5.78 -1.34
C CYS A 146 -7.83 -7.30 -1.03
N GLN A 147 -8.37 -8.14 -1.92
CA GLN A 147 -8.20 -9.60 -1.81
C GLN A 147 -6.72 -9.98 -1.91
N ALA A 148 -6.00 -9.45 -2.90
CA ALA A 148 -4.57 -9.72 -3.06
C ALA A 148 -3.74 -9.25 -1.86
N VAL A 149 -4.05 -8.09 -1.27
CA VAL A 149 -3.40 -7.62 -0.02
C VAL A 149 -3.66 -8.61 1.11
N GLY A 150 -4.90 -9.03 1.30
CA GLY A 150 -5.27 -10.00 2.34
C GLY A 150 -4.57 -11.36 2.18
N GLU A 151 -4.39 -11.84 0.95
CA GLU A 151 -3.66 -13.07 0.65
C GLU A 151 -2.16 -12.94 0.98
N LEU A 152 -1.52 -11.80 0.61
CA LEU A 152 -0.12 -11.52 0.93
C LEU A 152 0.12 -11.44 2.44
N GLU A 153 -0.76 -10.78 3.18
CA GLU A 153 -0.67 -10.70 4.64
C GLU A 153 -0.86 -12.07 5.31
N ALA A 154 -1.76 -12.91 4.81
CA ALA A 154 -1.97 -14.27 5.30
C ALA A 154 -0.73 -15.15 5.07
N GLU A 155 -0.11 -15.06 3.88
CA GLU A 155 1.11 -15.79 3.54
C GLU A 155 2.29 -15.36 4.42
N ASP A 156 2.47 -14.07 4.65
CA ASP A 156 3.49 -13.53 5.55
C ASP A 156 3.28 -13.97 7.00
N GLN A 157 2.04 -14.05 7.47
CA GLN A 157 1.72 -14.56 8.81
C GLN A 157 2.03 -16.05 8.93
N GLU A 158 1.73 -16.87 7.92
CA GLU A 158 2.08 -18.29 7.90
C GLU A 158 3.59 -18.51 7.91
N LEU A 159 4.33 -17.73 7.11
CA LEU A 159 5.80 -17.77 7.06
C LEU A 159 6.41 -17.34 8.40
N GLN A 160 5.91 -16.29 9.03
CA GLN A 160 6.33 -15.85 10.36
C GLN A 160 6.03 -16.91 11.43
N ASN A 161 4.83 -17.47 11.39
CA ASN A 161 4.43 -18.51 12.34
C ASN A 161 5.25 -19.80 12.16
N SER A 162 5.51 -20.19 10.91
CA SER A 162 6.40 -21.32 10.58
C SER A 162 7.83 -21.06 11.04
N ARG A 163 8.36 -19.86 10.84
CA ARG A 163 9.70 -19.45 11.29
C ARG A 163 9.80 -19.45 12.81
N ASN A 164 8.83 -18.85 13.50
CA ASN A 164 8.77 -18.84 14.96
C ASN A 164 8.68 -20.26 15.53
N ARG A 165 7.89 -21.13 14.91
CA ARG A 165 7.76 -22.54 15.30
C ARG A 165 9.10 -23.29 15.12
N LYS A 166 9.83 -23.08 14.01
CA LYS A 166 11.16 -23.66 13.78
C LYS A 166 12.19 -23.15 14.78
N VAL A 167 12.17 -21.87 15.13
CA VAL A 167 13.06 -21.28 16.15
C VAL A 167 12.76 -21.87 17.54
N VAL A 168 11.49 -21.98 17.91
CA VAL A 168 11.08 -22.58 19.19
C VAL A 168 11.49 -24.07 19.25
N PHE A 169 11.24 -24.85 18.18
CA PHE A 169 11.69 -26.24 18.13
C PHE A 169 13.23 -26.36 18.09
N GLY A 170 13.92 -25.45 17.42
CA GLY A 170 15.40 -25.38 17.43
C GLY A 170 15.97 -25.09 18.82
N LEU A 171 15.37 -24.16 19.56
CA LEU A 171 15.77 -23.81 20.93
C LEU A 171 15.51 -24.97 21.92
N VAL A 172 14.32 -25.57 21.84
CA VAL A 172 13.96 -26.71 22.70
C VAL A 172 14.78 -27.94 22.34
N GLY A 173 14.97 -28.25 21.05
CA GLY A 173 15.79 -29.34 20.56
C GLY A 173 17.27 -29.11 20.89
N GLY A 174 17.80 -27.91 20.73
CA GLY A 174 19.16 -27.52 21.08
C GLY A 174 19.44 -27.64 22.58
N LEU A 175 18.48 -27.33 23.45
CA LEU A 175 18.58 -27.49 24.90
C LEU A 175 18.65 -28.97 25.29
N ILE A 176 17.86 -29.85 24.68
CA ILE A 176 17.86 -31.29 24.92
C ILE A 176 19.18 -31.90 24.45
N VAL A 177 19.63 -31.54 23.23
CA VAL A 177 20.92 -32.02 22.69
C VAL A 177 22.10 -31.46 23.48
N GLY A 178 22.05 -30.18 23.90
CA GLY A 178 23.09 -29.54 24.71
C GLY A 178 23.26 -30.24 26.08
N VAL A 179 22.17 -30.60 26.74
CA VAL A 179 22.22 -31.36 28.01
C VAL A 179 22.77 -32.78 27.78
N ALA A 180 22.34 -33.44 26.70
CA ALA A 180 22.85 -34.78 26.37
C ALA A 180 24.38 -34.79 26.05
N VAL A 181 24.86 -33.78 25.30
CA VAL A 181 26.27 -33.60 24.98
C VAL A 181 27.08 -33.22 26.22
N ALA A 182 26.56 -32.36 27.11
CA ALA A 182 27.23 -32.00 28.36
C ALA A 182 27.36 -33.19 29.29
N VAL A 183 26.40 -34.10 29.35
CA VAL A 183 26.46 -35.35 30.11
C VAL A 183 27.47 -36.32 29.48
N MET A 184 27.54 -36.42 28.15
CA MET A 184 28.54 -37.27 27.47
C MET A 184 29.99 -36.72 27.56
N LEU A 185 30.17 -35.39 27.49
CA LEU A 185 31.50 -34.77 27.62
C LEU A 185 32.01 -34.78 29.06
N GLY A 186 31.13 -34.79 30.06
CA GLY A 186 31.49 -35.00 31.46
C GLY A 186 32.07 -36.38 31.72
N ALA A 187 31.70 -37.38 30.91
CA ALA A 187 32.26 -38.76 30.98
C ALA A 187 33.54 -38.96 30.14
N ALA A 188 33.85 -38.04 29.19
CA ALA A 188 34.96 -38.21 28.22
C ALA A 188 36.14 -37.23 28.41
N ALA A 189 36.27 -36.55 29.55
CA ALA A 189 37.31 -35.55 29.82
C ALA A 189 38.71 -36.18 30.09
N LYS A 190 39.11 -37.19 29.30
CA LYS A 190 40.45 -37.71 29.35
C LYS A 190 40.98 -38.20 28.00
N ARG A 191 41.19 -37.29 27.03
CA ARG A 191 42.22 -37.39 25.98
C ARG A 191 42.21 -36.19 25.05
N ARG A 192 43.14 -35.26 25.24
CA ARG A 192 43.48 -34.22 24.26
C ARG A 192 44.23 -34.85 23.09
N ARG A 193 43.76 -34.66 21.85
CA ARG A 193 44.65 -34.67 20.68
C ARG A 193 44.41 -33.37 19.92
N VAL A 194 45.49 -32.61 19.78
CA VAL A 194 45.60 -31.42 18.95
C VAL A 194 45.79 -31.87 17.51
N ILE A 195 44.95 -31.41 16.59
CA ILE A 195 45.15 -31.59 15.15
C ILE A 195 45.57 -30.22 14.59
N PRO A 196 46.70 -30.11 13.86
CA PRO A 196 47.13 -28.84 13.27
C PRO A 196 46.31 -28.51 12.05
N ALA A 197 45.97 -27.20 11.86
CA ALA A 197 45.24 -26.68 10.73
C ALA A 197 46.13 -26.72 9.46
N GLU A 198 45.61 -27.34 8.41
CA GLU A 198 46.18 -27.33 7.07
C GLU A 198 45.74 -26.08 6.31
N LYS A 199 46.74 -25.38 5.78
CA LYS A 199 46.58 -24.11 5.07
C LYS A 199 46.26 -24.40 3.60
N THR A 200 45.02 -24.17 3.15
CA THR A 200 44.63 -24.30 1.75
C THR A 200 44.79 -22.96 1.04
N GLU A 201 45.73 -22.85 0.12
CA GLU A 201 45.91 -21.72 -0.79
C GLU A 201 44.87 -21.77 -1.91
N ILE A 202 44.23 -20.60 -2.17
CA ILE A 202 43.30 -20.41 -3.28
C ILE A 202 44.12 -19.89 -4.48
N PRO A 203 44.11 -20.53 -5.66
CA PRO A 203 44.84 -20.02 -6.81
C PRO A 203 44.08 -18.84 -7.43
N ASN A 204 44.83 -17.76 -7.66
CA ASN A 204 44.45 -16.59 -8.43
C ASN A 204 44.12 -16.98 -9.87
N ARG A 205 42.99 -16.54 -10.38
CA ARG A 205 42.62 -16.64 -11.79
C ARG A 205 42.55 -15.24 -12.40
N ASP A 206 43.67 -14.87 -13.00
CA ASP A 206 43.71 -13.77 -13.97
C ASP A 206 43.00 -14.22 -15.25
N ILE A 207 41.97 -13.46 -15.69
CA ILE A 207 41.71 -13.02 -17.05
C ILE A 207 40.66 -11.92 -16.98
#